data_34ccdaeb48dfb1bcba7c27ebb5ce2e07
#
_entry.id   34ccdaeb48dfb1bcba7c27ebb5ce2e07
#
_cell.length_a   1.000
_cell.length_b   1.000
_cell.length_c   1.000
_cell.angle_alpha   90.00
_cell.angle_beta   90.00
_cell.angle_gamma   90.00
#
_symmetry.space_group_name_H-M   'P 1'
#
loop_
_entity.id
_entity.type
_entity.pdbx_description
1 polymer ?
#
loop_
_entity_poly.entity_id
_entity_poly.type
_entity_poly.pdbx_seq_one_letter_code
_entity_poly.pdbx_strand_id
1 'polypeptide(L)'
;MRKSRFLTVLAALGSFGLALTTPSSADISVDVTPAKYELQTQPGKQETFPITVRNTSGSAVHIVASLSDYVVGPTGNYAFAPPGKSATSLSKAITINPREFDIEPGSFMQVRFSVDVPAGAAGEYNNLVFFTTRPTRKGGGLSIVERIASKIYVIIPESTHIGGEIDDVKAQSLGDGQHYLVDFRNTGNAHVYLSGRVEIKQGGAVVDRVSFPQGMLVERSGKRLIDAVGKKLAPGSYSVVAMVDYGGPNLVAGQANITVR
;
A
#
# COMPACT_ATOMS: atom_id res chain seq x y z
N MET A 1 -27.22 90.69 -20.67
CA MET A 1 -27.49 89.67 -19.58
C MET A 1 -27.73 88.34 -20.28
N ARG A 2 -26.76 87.40 -20.25
CA ARG A 2 -26.81 86.11 -20.93
C ARG A 2 -26.86 85.04 -19.84
N LYS A 3 -27.98 84.31 -19.73
CA LYS A 3 -28.14 83.21 -18.79
C LYS A 3 -27.54 81.93 -19.39
N SER A 4 -26.52 81.38 -18.79
CA SER A 4 -25.94 80.08 -19.09
C SER A 4 -26.74 78.98 -18.46
N ARG A 5 -27.19 77.99 -19.23
CA ARG A 5 -27.83 76.74 -18.77
C ARG A 5 -26.76 75.64 -18.68
N PHE A 6 -26.45 75.20 -17.47
CA PHE A 6 -25.67 73.96 -17.27
C PHE A 6 -26.55 72.75 -17.49
N LEU A 7 -26.10 71.89 -18.37
CA LEU A 7 -26.70 70.56 -18.64
C LEU A 7 -25.94 69.51 -17.85
N THR A 8 -26.57 68.94 -16.84
CA THR A 8 -25.97 67.84 -16.00
C THR A 8 -26.25 66.54 -16.70
N VAL A 9 -25.21 65.85 -17.20
CA VAL A 9 -25.28 64.50 -17.75
C VAL A 9 -25.01 63.53 -16.63
N LEU A 10 -26.02 62.71 -16.24
CA LEU A 10 -25.92 61.66 -15.27
C LEU A 10 -25.44 60.35 -15.94
N ALA A 11 -24.19 59.96 -15.74
CA ALA A 11 -23.63 58.75 -16.26
C ALA A 11 -24.00 57.58 -15.29
N ALA A 12 -24.88 56.68 -15.74
CA ALA A 12 -25.18 55.45 -15.01
C ALA A 12 -24.10 54.41 -15.34
N LEU A 13 -23.21 54.11 -14.37
CA LEU A 13 -22.29 52.99 -14.42
C LEU A 13 -23.04 51.70 -14.07
N GLY A 14 -23.38 50.92 -15.07
CA GLY A 14 -23.87 49.53 -14.90
C GLY A 14 -22.74 48.63 -14.51
N SER A 15 -22.70 48.18 -13.24
CA SER A 15 -21.77 47.13 -12.74
C SER A 15 -22.19 45.78 -13.30
N PHE A 16 -21.52 45.33 -14.35
CA PHE A 16 -21.66 43.97 -14.85
C PHE A 16 -20.85 43.03 -13.95
N GLY A 17 -21.54 42.40 -12.98
CA GLY A 17 -20.93 41.39 -12.09
C GLY A 17 -20.58 40.15 -12.88
N LEU A 18 -19.29 39.93 -13.18
CA LEU A 18 -18.78 38.64 -13.64
C LEU A 18 -18.93 37.61 -12.51
N ALA A 19 -19.94 36.76 -12.61
CA ALA A 19 -20.03 35.58 -11.75
C ALA A 19 -18.90 34.63 -12.14
N LEU A 20 -17.82 34.62 -11.35
CA LEU A 20 -16.77 33.60 -11.42
C LEU A 20 -17.39 32.28 -10.95
N THR A 21 -17.82 31.46 -11.90
CA THR A 21 -18.13 30.06 -11.62
C THR A 21 -16.82 29.34 -11.30
N THR A 22 -16.56 29.10 -10.01
CA THR A 22 -15.48 28.20 -9.59
C THR A 22 -15.82 26.82 -10.14
N PRO A 23 -14.89 26.16 -10.88
CA PRO A 23 -15.12 24.78 -11.26
C PRO A 23 -15.23 23.95 -9.99
N SER A 24 -16.40 23.35 -9.76
CA SER A 24 -16.58 22.34 -8.73
C SER A 24 -15.75 21.13 -9.16
N SER A 25 -14.59 20.93 -8.56
CA SER A 25 -13.87 19.67 -8.64
C SER A 25 -14.79 18.61 -8.08
N ALA A 26 -15.16 17.63 -8.89
CA ALA A 26 -15.81 16.43 -8.38
C ALA A 26 -14.76 15.67 -7.58
N ASP A 27 -14.69 15.96 -6.28
CA ASP A 27 -13.85 15.25 -5.33
C ASP A 27 -14.56 13.92 -5.02
N ILE A 28 -14.06 12.82 -5.62
CA ILE A 28 -14.48 11.48 -5.26
C ILE A 28 -13.48 11.02 -4.22
N SER A 29 -13.94 10.76 -3.01
CA SER A 29 -13.10 10.23 -1.94
C SER A 29 -13.86 9.19 -1.15
N VAL A 30 -13.28 8.00 -1.07
CA VAL A 30 -13.82 6.85 -0.34
C VAL A 30 -12.76 6.32 0.61
N ASP A 31 -13.10 6.18 1.89
CA ASP A 31 -12.25 5.55 2.90
C ASP A 31 -12.70 4.11 3.15
N VAL A 32 -11.73 3.21 3.36
CA VAL A 32 -11.97 1.81 3.68
C VAL A 32 -11.25 1.45 4.97
N THR A 33 -12.00 0.95 5.96
CA THR A 33 -11.46 0.60 7.29
C THR A 33 -11.99 -0.75 7.77
N PRO A 34 -11.12 -1.64 8.25
CA PRO A 34 -9.66 -1.52 8.25
C PRO A 34 -9.04 -1.75 6.86
N ALA A 35 -7.85 -1.19 6.66
CA ALA A 35 -7.09 -1.41 5.42
C ALA A 35 -6.51 -2.83 5.33
N LYS A 36 -6.43 -3.54 6.46
CA LYS A 36 -5.87 -4.89 6.55
C LYS A 36 -6.53 -5.68 7.67
N TYR A 37 -6.76 -6.98 7.43
CA TYR A 37 -7.06 -8.02 8.38
C TYR A 37 -5.94 -9.05 8.43
N GLU A 38 -5.54 -9.47 9.62
CA GLU A 38 -4.68 -10.62 9.90
C GLU A 38 -5.46 -11.56 10.81
N LEU A 39 -6.17 -12.50 10.20
CA LEU A 39 -7.10 -13.40 10.87
C LEU A 39 -6.39 -14.68 11.26
N GLN A 40 -6.25 -14.93 12.55
CA GLN A 40 -5.80 -16.22 13.07
C GLN A 40 -7.03 -17.10 13.28
N THR A 41 -7.06 -18.25 12.61
CA THR A 41 -8.22 -19.14 12.60
C THR A 41 -7.80 -20.61 12.50
N GLN A 42 -8.77 -21.51 12.42
CA GLN A 42 -8.56 -22.96 12.31
C GLN A 42 -9.21 -23.51 11.04
N PRO A 43 -8.68 -24.61 10.47
CA PRO A 43 -9.33 -25.30 9.37
C PRO A 43 -10.78 -25.68 9.70
N GLY A 44 -11.68 -25.55 8.72
CA GLY A 44 -13.11 -25.86 8.85
C GLY A 44 -13.95 -24.84 9.61
N LYS A 45 -13.37 -23.69 10.03
CA LYS A 45 -14.11 -22.60 10.66
C LYS A 45 -14.69 -21.66 9.61
N GLN A 46 -15.87 -21.12 9.92
CA GLN A 46 -16.48 -20.02 9.20
C GLN A 46 -16.52 -18.79 10.11
N GLU A 47 -16.02 -17.69 9.62
CA GLU A 47 -15.95 -16.43 10.35
C GLU A 47 -16.38 -15.26 9.47
N THR A 48 -16.96 -14.22 10.09
CA THR A 48 -17.47 -13.03 9.38
C THR A 48 -16.97 -11.76 10.04
N PHE A 49 -16.48 -10.84 9.21
CA PHE A 49 -15.87 -9.59 9.64
C PHE A 49 -16.44 -8.40 8.87
N PRO A 50 -16.56 -7.22 9.49
CA PRO A 50 -17.03 -6.02 8.83
C PRO A 50 -15.89 -5.24 8.16
N ILE A 51 -16.15 -4.64 7.00
CA ILE A 51 -15.35 -3.58 6.41
C ILE A 51 -16.23 -2.34 6.29
N THR A 52 -15.84 -1.24 6.86
CA THR A 52 -16.54 0.03 6.75
C THR A 52 -16.03 0.78 5.52
N VAL A 53 -16.93 1.13 4.62
CA VAL A 53 -16.68 1.95 3.44
C VAL A 53 -17.38 3.28 3.66
N ARG A 54 -16.65 4.39 3.70
CA ARG A 54 -17.17 5.73 3.95
C ARG A 54 -17.01 6.61 2.73
N ASN A 55 -18.06 7.31 2.36
CA ASN A 55 -18.01 8.37 1.36
C ASN A 55 -17.65 9.70 2.04
N THR A 56 -16.48 10.25 1.76
CA THR A 56 -16.03 11.55 2.27
C THR A 56 -16.23 12.68 1.27
N SER A 57 -16.77 12.37 0.09
CA SER A 57 -17.07 13.36 -0.96
C SER A 57 -18.41 14.07 -0.74
N GLY A 58 -18.64 15.13 -1.50
CA GLY A 58 -19.87 15.91 -1.49
C GLY A 58 -21.01 15.34 -2.35
N SER A 59 -20.86 14.17 -2.97
CA SER A 59 -21.83 13.53 -3.85
C SER A 59 -22.05 12.08 -3.48
N ALA A 60 -23.23 11.52 -3.77
CA ALA A 60 -23.47 10.09 -3.64
C ALA A 60 -22.51 9.30 -4.54
N VAL A 61 -21.96 8.20 -4.05
CA VAL A 61 -21.06 7.31 -4.79
C VAL A 61 -21.64 5.91 -4.90
N HIS A 62 -21.53 5.32 -6.08
CA HIS A 62 -21.87 3.92 -6.33
C HIS A 62 -20.63 3.05 -6.25
N ILE A 63 -20.65 2.03 -5.39
CA ILE A 63 -19.51 1.16 -5.09
C ILE A 63 -19.79 -0.26 -5.55
N VAL A 64 -18.76 -0.88 -6.14
CA VAL A 64 -18.73 -2.31 -6.45
C VAL A 64 -17.58 -2.94 -5.67
N ALA A 65 -17.91 -3.91 -4.81
CA ALA A 65 -16.95 -4.72 -4.08
C ALA A 65 -16.57 -5.98 -4.86
N SER A 66 -15.28 -6.27 -4.98
CA SER A 66 -14.77 -7.43 -5.72
C SER A 66 -13.52 -8.01 -5.07
N LEU A 67 -13.35 -9.34 -5.20
CA LEU A 67 -12.12 -10.02 -4.80
C LEU A 67 -11.04 -9.91 -5.88
N SER A 68 -9.80 -9.91 -5.46
CA SER A 68 -8.62 -10.03 -6.33
C SER A 68 -7.54 -10.82 -5.64
N ASP A 69 -6.81 -11.60 -6.41
CA ASP A 69 -5.53 -12.11 -5.99
C ASP A 69 -4.44 -11.08 -6.29
N TYR A 70 -3.27 -11.25 -5.67
CA TYR A 70 -2.13 -10.38 -5.94
C TYR A 70 -0.82 -11.11 -5.66
N VAL A 71 0.24 -10.58 -6.23
CA VAL A 71 1.62 -10.91 -5.88
C VAL A 71 2.40 -9.62 -5.65
N VAL A 72 3.40 -9.68 -4.77
CA VAL A 72 4.28 -8.53 -4.49
C VAL A 72 5.67 -8.89 -5.01
N GLY A 73 6.17 -8.08 -5.93
CA GLY A 73 7.52 -8.22 -6.48
C GLY A 73 8.60 -7.78 -5.48
N PRO A 74 9.89 -8.06 -5.77
CA PRO A 74 11.00 -7.75 -4.88
C PRO A 74 11.12 -6.26 -4.52
N THR A 75 10.72 -5.37 -5.41
CA THR A 75 10.73 -3.91 -5.17
C THR A 75 9.49 -3.40 -4.44
N GLY A 76 8.54 -4.28 -4.07
CA GLY A 76 7.29 -3.93 -3.40
C GLY A 76 6.14 -3.60 -4.35
N ASN A 77 6.32 -3.77 -5.65
CA ASN A 77 5.28 -3.54 -6.65
C ASN A 77 4.22 -4.64 -6.61
N TYR A 78 2.95 -4.23 -6.61
CA TYR A 78 1.82 -5.13 -6.66
C TYR A 78 1.46 -5.47 -8.11
N ALA A 79 1.25 -6.75 -8.39
CA ALA A 79 0.59 -7.23 -9.59
C ALA A 79 -0.71 -7.93 -9.19
N PHE A 80 -1.84 -7.46 -9.74
CA PHE A 80 -3.16 -7.99 -9.43
C PHE A 80 -3.58 -9.05 -10.45
N ALA A 81 -4.30 -10.06 -9.97
CA ALA A 81 -4.80 -11.16 -10.78
C ALA A 81 -6.28 -11.45 -10.48
N PRO A 82 -7.00 -12.06 -11.42
CA PRO A 82 -8.36 -12.55 -11.15
C PRO A 82 -8.39 -13.51 -9.94
N PRO A 83 -9.51 -13.53 -9.20
CA PRO A 83 -9.66 -14.41 -8.05
C PRO A 83 -9.41 -15.89 -8.37
N GLY A 84 -8.70 -16.61 -7.49
CA GLY A 84 -8.40 -18.03 -7.61
C GLY A 84 -7.23 -18.39 -8.53
N LYS A 85 -6.40 -17.41 -8.91
CA LYS A 85 -5.19 -17.63 -9.73
C LYS A 85 -3.92 -17.80 -8.90
N SER A 86 -3.87 -17.24 -7.69
CA SER A 86 -2.74 -17.44 -6.78
C SER A 86 -2.86 -18.77 -6.02
N ALA A 87 -1.72 -19.43 -5.76
CA ALA A 87 -1.67 -20.60 -4.88
C ALA A 87 -2.04 -20.28 -3.43
N THR A 88 -1.98 -19.01 -3.04
CA THR A 88 -2.35 -18.50 -1.71
C THR A 88 -3.76 -17.93 -1.65
N SER A 89 -4.56 -18.10 -2.72
CA SER A 89 -5.90 -17.54 -2.79
C SER A 89 -6.93 -18.35 -2.03
N LEU A 90 -7.73 -17.69 -1.19
CA LEU A 90 -8.98 -18.19 -0.63
C LEU A 90 -10.22 -17.59 -1.28
N SER A 91 -10.10 -16.97 -2.45
CA SER A 91 -11.21 -16.25 -3.08
C SER A 91 -12.48 -17.06 -3.29
N LYS A 92 -12.37 -18.40 -3.45
CA LYS A 92 -13.52 -19.31 -3.53
C LYS A 92 -14.20 -19.55 -2.18
N ALA A 93 -13.49 -19.32 -1.10
CA ALA A 93 -13.95 -19.47 0.28
C ALA A 93 -14.37 -18.13 0.91
N ILE A 94 -14.23 -17.02 0.19
CA ILE A 94 -14.61 -15.67 0.67
C ILE A 94 -15.88 -15.21 -0.03
N THR A 95 -16.88 -14.82 0.77
CA THR A 95 -18.09 -14.14 0.29
C THR A 95 -18.14 -12.72 0.80
N ILE A 96 -18.66 -11.79 -0.02
CA ILE A 96 -18.82 -10.37 0.33
C ILE A 96 -20.28 -9.99 0.20
N ASN A 97 -20.83 -9.28 1.18
CA ASN A 97 -22.21 -8.81 1.17
C ASN A 97 -22.34 -7.46 1.90
N PRO A 98 -22.97 -6.43 1.27
CA PRO A 98 -23.37 -6.38 -0.12
C PRO A 98 -22.16 -6.25 -1.07
N ARG A 99 -22.33 -6.66 -2.33
CA ARG A 99 -21.30 -6.51 -3.37
C ARG A 99 -21.44 -5.21 -4.16
N GLU A 100 -22.60 -4.60 -4.13
CA GLU A 100 -22.92 -3.39 -4.88
C GLU A 100 -23.88 -2.54 -4.05
N PHE A 101 -23.58 -1.25 -3.89
CA PHE A 101 -24.34 -0.35 -3.02
C PHE A 101 -23.99 1.12 -3.30
N ASP A 102 -24.92 2.00 -2.90
CA ASP A 102 -24.74 3.44 -2.92
C ASP A 102 -24.44 3.96 -1.50
N ILE A 103 -23.61 5.00 -1.42
CA ILE A 103 -23.31 5.70 -0.17
C ILE A 103 -23.54 7.20 -0.37
N GLU A 104 -24.46 7.77 0.40
CA GLU A 104 -24.72 9.20 0.42
C GLU A 104 -23.53 10.02 0.94
N PRO A 105 -23.41 11.32 0.62
CA PRO A 105 -22.34 12.18 1.11
C PRO A 105 -22.16 12.12 2.62
N GLY A 106 -20.93 11.94 3.08
CA GLY A 106 -20.57 11.85 4.49
C GLY A 106 -21.04 10.60 5.24
N SER A 107 -21.78 9.71 4.55
CA SER A 107 -22.30 8.46 5.10
C SER A 107 -21.32 7.29 4.95
N PHE A 108 -21.68 6.12 5.48
CA PHE A 108 -20.89 4.90 5.35
C PHE A 108 -21.79 3.68 5.15
N MET A 109 -21.20 2.63 4.57
CA MET A 109 -21.78 1.29 4.46
C MET A 109 -20.88 0.30 5.20
N GLN A 110 -21.47 -0.59 6.00
CA GLN A 110 -20.76 -1.73 6.58
C GLN A 110 -20.95 -2.95 5.68
N VAL A 111 -19.90 -3.31 4.97
CA VAL A 111 -19.82 -4.51 4.15
C VAL A 111 -19.27 -5.64 4.99
N ARG A 112 -19.87 -6.84 4.92
CA ARG A 112 -19.35 -8.02 5.60
C ARG A 112 -18.67 -8.94 4.60
N PHE A 113 -17.51 -9.47 4.98
CA PHE A 113 -16.95 -10.62 4.30
C PHE A 113 -16.95 -11.82 5.24
N SER A 114 -17.27 -12.98 4.71
CA SER A 114 -17.21 -14.24 5.42
C SER A 114 -16.15 -15.13 4.78
N VAL A 115 -15.36 -15.79 5.61
CA VAL A 115 -14.35 -16.77 5.19
C VAL A 115 -14.79 -18.13 5.67
N ASP A 116 -14.96 -19.07 4.73
CA ASP A 116 -15.20 -20.48 5.01
C ASP A 116 -13.87 -21.23 4.83
N VAL A 117 -13.13 -21.39 5.93
CA VAL A 117 -11.77 -21.91 5.92
C VAL A 117 -11.78 -23.40 5.55
N PRO A 118 -11.12 -23.82 4.45
CA PRO A 118 -11.09 -25.23 4.06
C PRO A 118 -10.52 -26.12 5.16
N ALA A 119 -11.06 -27.35 5.32
CA ALA A 119 -10.59 -28.30 6.33
C ALA A 119 -9.11 -28.70 6.18
N GLY A 120 -8.54 -28.58 4.98
CA GLY A 120 -7.11 -28.84 4.70
C GLY A 120 -6.26 -27.60 4.64
N ALA A 121 -6.74 -26.42 5.11
CA ALA A 121 -5.99 -25.18 5.08
C ALA A 121 -4.76 -25.25 5.98
N ALA A 122 -3.61 -24.72 5.49
CA ALA A 122 -2.33 -24.68 6.20
C ALA A 122 -1.51 -23.45 5.82
N GLY A 123 -0.75 -22.92 6.79
CA GLY A 123 0.05 -21.72 6.61
C GLY A 123 -0.80 -20.46 6.46
N GLU A 124 -0.47 -19.58 5.53
CA GLU A 124 -1.17 -18.34 5.31
C GLU A 124 -1.75 -18.27 3.89
N TYR A 125 -2.91 -17.62 3.80
CA TYR A 125 -3.58 -17.26 2.55
C TYR A 125 -3.81 -15.75 2.52
N ASN A 126 -3.89 -15.18 1.33
CA ASN A 126 -4.10 -13.75 1.16
C ASN A 126 -5.02 -13.41 -0.03
N ASN A 127 -5.84 -12.39 0.17
CA ASN A 127 -6.70 -11.81 -0.87
C ASN A 127 -6.85 -10.31 -0.66
N LEU A 128 -7.31 -9.61 -1.69
CA LEU A 128 -7.78 -8.22 -1.60
C LEU A 128 -9.29 -8.18 -1.82
N VAL A 129 -9.96 -7.34 -1.03
CA VAL A 129 -11.29 -6.86 -1.34
C VAL A 129 -11.15 -5.44 -1.87
N PHE A 130 -11.44 -5.25 -3.14
CA PHE A 130 -11.48 -3.94 -3.76
C PHE A 130 -12.86 -3.32 -3.66
N PHE A 131 -12.91 -2.05 -3.36
CA PHE A 131 -14.07 -1.18 -3.47
C PHE A 131 -13.80 -0.19 -4.58
N THR A 132 -14.57 -0.28 -5.66
CA THR A 132 -14.37 0.51 -6.88
C THR A 132 -15.56 1.41 -7.09
N THR A 133 -15.34 2.72 -7.22
CA THR A 133 -16.41 3.67 -7.55
C THR A 133 -16.79 3.54 -9.01
N ARG A 134 -18.09 3.63 -9.31
CA ARG A 134 -18.54 3.81 -10.70
C ARG A 134 -18.58 5.29 -11.05
N PRO A 135 -18.10 5.68 -12.23
CA PRO A 135 -18.15 7.07 -12.64
C PRO A 135 -19.58 7.54 -12.80
N THR A 136 -19.97 8.57 -12.08
CA THR A 136 -21.21 9.30 -12.35
C THR A 136 -21.00 10.21 -13.56
N ARG A 137 -21.52 9.83 -14.72
CA ARG A 137 -21.48 10.69 -15.91
C ARG A 137 -22.48 11.84 -15.77
N LYS A 138 -22.01 13.02 -15.44
CA LYS A 138 -22.74 14.29 -15.65
C LYS A 138 -21.92 15.13 -16.63
N GLY A 139 -22.32 15.11 -17.92
CA GLY A 139 -21.70 15.92 -18.97
C GLY A 139 -20.42 15.33 -19.57
N GLY A 140 -20.00 15.81 -20.76
CA GLY A 140 -18.75 15.42 -21.41
C GLY A 140 -17.55 15.97 -20.65
N GLY A 141 -16.80 15.11 -19.95
CA GLY A 141 -15.61 15.47 -19.17
C GLY A 141 -14.82 14.24 -18.73
N LEU A 142 -13.73 14.48 -18.01
CA LEU A 142 -12.90 13.45 -17.41
C LEU A 142 -13.72 12.65 -16.39
N SER A 143 -13.67 11.31 -16.46
CA SER A 143 -14.29 10.41 -15.51
C SER A 143 -13.21 9.81 -14.60
N ILE A 144 -13.32 10.05 -13.30
CA ILE A 144 -12.39 9.51 -12.28
C ILE A 144 -13.03 8.25 -11.69
N VAL A 145 -12.24 7.18 -11.60
CA VAL A 145 -12.60 5.94 -10.91
C VAL A 145 -11.59 5.77 -9.78
N GLU A 146 -12.08 5.71 -8.55
CA GLU A 146 -11.27 5.40 -7.40
C GLU A 146 -11.40 3.91 -7.06
N ARG A 147 -10.28 3.28 -6.67
CA ARG A 147 -10.24 1.88 -6.29
C ARG A 147 -9.38 1.71 -5.05
N ILE A 148 -10.02 1.37 -3.93
CA ILE A 148 -9.38 1.18 -2.64
C ILE A 148 -9.51 -0.28 -2.25
N ALA A 149 -8.53 -0.81 -1.51
CA ALA A 149 -8.52 -2.20 -1.08
C ALA A 149 -8.43 -2.34 0.44
N SER A 150 -9.11 -3.38 0.97
CA SER A 150 -8.79 -4.00 2.24
C SER A 150 -8.10 -5.32 1.98
N LYS A 151 -6.91 -5.51 2.58
CA LYS A 151 -6.14 -6.75 2.47
C LYS A 151 -6.61 -7.74 3.53
N ILE A 152 -6.76 -9.01 3.16
CA ILE A 152 -7.15 -10.08 4.07
C ILE A 152 -6.04 -11.12 4.09
N TYR A 153 -5.48 -11.38 5.27
CA TYR A 153 -4.66 -12.54 5.56
C TYR A 153 -5.46 -13.51 6.42
N VAL A 154 -5.43 -14.78 6.06
CA VAL A 154 -6.01 -15.89 6.82
C VAL A 154 -4.85 -16.80 7.22
N ILE A 155 -4.56 -16.85 8.50
CA ILE A 155 -3.39 -17.52 9.07
C ILE A 155 -3.85 -18.71 9.88
N ILE A 156 -3.26 -19.89 9.64
CA ILE A 156 -3.47 -21.11 10.42
C ILE A 156 -2.26 -21.30 11.33
N PRO A 157 -2.31 -20.85 12.60
CA PRO A 157 -1.13 -20.77 13.47
C PRO A 157 -0.41 -22.10 13.66
N GLU A 158 -1.13 -23.19 13.80
CA GLU A 158 -0.58 -24.53 14.07
C GLU A 158 0.29 -25.09 12.93
N SER A 159 0.11 -24.58 11.71
CA SER A 159 0.85 -24.99 10.52
C SER A 159 1.73 -23.86 9.94
N THR A 160 1.76 -22.71 10.62
CA THR A 160 2.55 -21.56 10.20
C THR A 160 3.98 -21.67 10.71
N HIS A 161 4.95 -21.43 9.82
CA HIS A 161 6.35 -21.28 10.18
C HIS A 161 6.93 -20.03 9.52
N ILE A 162 7.78 -19.33 10.25
CA ILE A 162 8.48 -18.14 9.82
C ILE A 162 9.92 -18.52 9.47
N GLY A 163 10.42 -18.06 8.32
CA GLY A 163 11.77 -18.30 7.86
C GLY A 163 12.27 -17.14 6.99
N GLY A 164 13.57 -16.87 7.03
CA GLY A 164 14.17 -15.81 6.24
C GLY A 164 15.63 -16.06 5.95
N GLU A 165 16.09 -15.62 4.77
CA GLU A 165 17.48 -15.70 4.33
C GLU A 165 17.85 -14.43 3.59
N ILE A 166 19.13 -14.06 3.65
CA ILE A 166 19.74 -13.05 2.79
C ILE A 166 20.41 -13.78 1.64
N ASP A 167 19.86 -13.61 0.43
CA ASP A 167 20.40 -14.22 -0.79
C ASP A 167 21.67 -13.49 -1.27
N ASP A 168 21.72 -12.15 -1.13
CA ASP A 168 22.85 -11.34 -1.60
C ASP A 168 22.92 -9.99 -0.87
N VAL A 169 24.15 -9.43 -0.83
CA VAL A 169 24.44 -8.08 -0.35
C VAL A 169 25.36 -7.38 -1.34
N LYS A 170 24.94 -6.24 -1.87
CA LYS A 170 25.71 -5.42 -2.79
C LYS A 170 25.80 -3.99 -2.29
N ALA A 171 26.79 -3.26 -2.79
CA ALA A 171 26.89 -1.82 -2.58
C ALA A 171 27.26 -1.13 -3.88
N GLN A 172 26.68 0.05 -4.09
CA GLN A 172 26.95 0.90 -5.24
C GLN A 172 26.94 2.38 -4.83
N SER A 173 27.85 3.15 -5.39
CA SER A 173 27.86 4.60 -5.18
C SER A 173 26.99 5.29 -6.23
N LEU A 174 26.00 6.05 -5.81
CA LEU A 174 25.14 6.86 -6.66
C LEU A 174 25.28 8.35 -6.30
N GLY A 175 24.62 9.21 -7.07
CA GLY A 175 24.70 10.68 -6.87
C GLY A 175 24.31 11.15 -5.47
N ASP A 176 23.32 10.51 -4.86
CA ASP A 176 22.71 10.81 -3.56
C ASP A 176 23.39 10.11 -2.37
N GLY A 177 24.25 9.10 -2.60
CA GLY A 177 24.93 8.41 -1.50
C GLY A 177 25.55 7.08 -1.86
N GLN A 178 25.84 6.30 -0.82
CA GLN A 178 26.22 4.90 -0.93
C GLN A 178 24.99 4.04 -0.68
N HIS A 179 24.58 3.27 -1.69
CA HIS A 179 23.46 2.36 -1.64
C HIS A 179 23.93 0.96 -1.24
N TYR A 180 23.23 0.37 -0.27
CA TYR A 180 23.44 -1.00 0.17
C TYR A 180 22.19 -1.82 -0.18
N LEU A 181 22.33 -2.67 -1.19
CA LEU A 181 21.25 -3.49 -1.70
C LEU A 181 21.30 -4.85 -1.03
N VAL A 182 20.24 -5.20 -0.31
CA VAL A 182 20.13 -6.47 0.42
C VAL A 182 18.95 -7.26 -0.15
N ASP A 183 19.24 -8.40 -0.76
CA ASP A 183 18.23 -9.33 -1.26
C ASP A 183 17.79 -10.25 -0.12
N PHE A 184 16.59 -10.01 0.41
CA PHE A 184 15.98 -10.87 1.42
C PHE A 184 14.94 -11.79 0.78
N ARG A 185 14.92 -13.06 1.20
CA ARG A 185 13.93 -14.08 0.82
C ARG A 185 13.21 -14.61 2.05
N ASN A 186 11.88 -14.55 2.03
CA ASN A 186 11.04 -15.23 3.02
C ASN A 186 10.95 -16.72 2.65
N THR A 187 11.51 -17.58 3.49
CA THR A 187 11.49 -19.04 3.33
C THR A 187 10.37 -19.70 4.12
N GLY A 188 9.57 -18.91 4.85
CA GLY A 188 8.41 -19.36 5.58
C GLY A 188 7.14 -19.48 4.72
N ASN A 189 6.06 -19.89 5.37
CA ASN A 189 4.73 -20.03 4.77
C ASN A 189 3.71 -19.00 5.27
N ALA A 190 4.19 -17.91 5.90
CA ALA A 190 3.44 -16.72 6.24
C ALA A 190 4.27 -15.46 5.91
N HIS A 191 3.59 -14.32 5.80
CA HIS A 191 4.29 -13.04 5.60
C HIS A 191 5.12 -12.67 6.83
N VAL A 192 6.12 -11.83 6.61
CA VAL A 192 6.99 -11.28 7.66
C VAL A 192 7.15 -9.78 7.49
N TYR A 193 7.41 -9.10 8.60
CA TYR A 193 7.79 -7.69 8.62
C TYR A 193 9.27 -7.56 8.92
N LEU A 194 9.97 -6.84 8.06
CA LEU A 194 11.40 -6.66 8.19
C LEU A 194 11.73 -5.39 8.99
N SER A 195 12.73 -5.54 9.85
CA SER A 195 13.52 -4.45 10.39
C SER A 195 15.00 -4.81 10.32
N GLY A 196 15.90 -3.85 10.56
CA GLY A 196 17.32 -4.17 10.54
C GLY A 196 18.20 -3.01 10.15
N ARG A 197 19.46 -3.35 9.85
CA ARG A 197 20.47 -2.36 9.50
C ARG A 197 21.61 -2.97 8.69
N VAL A 198 22.35 -2.08 8.05
CA VAL A 198 23.67 -2.38 7.48
C VAL A 198 24.74 -1.73 8.36
N GLU A 199 25.76 -2.48 8.75
CA GLU A 199 26.98 -1.98 9.36
C GLU A 199 28.13 -1.97 8.37
N ILE A 200 28.78 -0.84 8.22
CA ILE A 200 29.92 -0.66 7.34
C ILE A 200 31.18 -0.62 8.22
N LYS A 201 32.15 -1.50 7.92
CA LYS A 201 33.38 -1.65 8.70
C LYS A 201 34.62 -1.39 7.84
N GLN A 202 35.60 -0.70 8.42
CA GLN A 202 36.91 -0.51 7.82
C GLN A 202 37.96 -0.88 8.85
N GLY A 203 38.89 -1.78 8.50
CA GLY A 203 39.90 -2.28 9.44
C GLY A 203 39.30 -2.95 10.69
N GLY A 204 38.10 -3.52 10.62
CA GLY A 204 37.38 -4.13 11.73
C GLY A 204 36.49 -3.15 12.54
N ALA A 205 36.72 -1.85 12.46
CA ALA A 205 35.92 -0.84 13.15
C ALA A 205 34.67 -0.46 12.35
N VAL A 206 33.53 -0.25 13.04
CA VAL A 206 32.31 0.24 12.42
C VAL A 206 32.47 1.74 12.14
N VAL A 207 32.41 2.12 10.87
CA VAL A 207 32.54 3.51 10.39
C VAL A 207 31.19 4.14 10.03
N ASP A 208 30.17 3.32 9.76
CA ASP A 208 28.80 3.78 9.50
C ASP A 208 27.76 2.70 9.84
N ARG A 209 26.51 3.14 10.12
CA ARG A 209 25.33 2.31 10.31
C ARG A 209 24.15 2.92 9.61
N VAL A 210 23.45 2.12 8.81
CA VAL A 210 22.28 2.55 8.05
C VAL A 210 21.12 1.64 8.41
N SER A 211 20.06 2.18 9.00
CA SER A 211 18.85 1.42 9.33
C SER A 211 17.98 1.23 8.10
N PHE A 212 17.28 0.11 8.04
CA PHE A 212 16.25 -0.12 7.03
C PHE A 212 14.99 0.69 7.33
N PRO A 213 14.18 1.01 6.31
CA PRO A 213 12.81 1.44 6.53
C PRO A 213 12.06 0.39 7.36
N GLN A 214 11.31 0.84 8.38
CA GLN A 214 10.57 -0.08 9.24
C GLN A 214 9.31 -0.62 8.58
N GLY A 215 8.90 -1.83 8.98
CA GLY A 215 7.62 -2.42 8.60
C GLY A 215 7.53 -2.86 7.15
N MET A 216 8.67 -3.13 6.50
CA MET A 216 8.66 -3.69 5.14
C MET A 216 8.08 -5.09 5.16
N LEU A 217 6.92 -5.23 4.54
CA LEU A 217 6.24 -6.52 4.40
C LEU A 217 6.91 -7.35 3.30
N VAL A 218 7.10 -8.65 3.58
CA VAL A 218 7.47 -9.66 2.59
C VAL A 218 6.45 -10.79 2.67
N GLU A 219 5.72 -10.99 1.59
CA GLU A 219 4.70 -12.05 1.49
C GLU A 219 5.34 -13.44 1.67
N ARG A 220 4.52 -14.44 2.01
CA ARG A 220 4.99 -15.82 2.11
C ARG A 220 5.73 -16.24 0.84
N SER A 221 6.87 -16.90 1.01
CA SER A 221 7.74 -17.34 -0.09
C SER A 221 8.18 -16.21 -1.05
N GLY A 222 7.99 -14.95 -0.64
CA GLY A 222 8.33 -13.76 -1.41
C GLY A 222 9.78 -13.31 -1.24
N LYS A 223 10.17 -12.33 -2.04
CA LYS A 223 11.47 -11.67 -1.98
C LYS A 223 11.33 -10.17 -1.77
N ARG A 224 12.33 -9.56 -1.16
CA ARG A 224 12.41 -8.12 -0.97
C ARG A 224 13.81 -7.61 -1.21
N LEU A 225 13.98 -6.71 -2.17
CA LEU A 225 15.17 -5.89 -2.33
C LEU A 225 15.07 -4.70 -1.37
N ILE A 226 15.97 -4.65 -0.40
CA ILE A 226 16.07 -3.55 0.55
C ILE A 226 17.17 -2.64 0.04
N ASP A 227 16.86 -1.37 -0.16
CA ASP A 227 17.84 -0.33 -0.50
C ASP A 227 18.04 0.58 0.73
N ALA A 228 19.20 0.45 1.36
CA ALA A 228 19.59 1.27 2.50
C ALA A 228 20.62 2.32 2.02
N VAL A 229 20.26 3.61 2.14
CA VAL A 229 21.09 4.70 1.64
C VAL A 229 21.88 5.32 2.78
N GLY A 230 23.21 5.23 2.70
CA GLY A 230 24.15 5.81 3.65
C GLY A 230 24.93 6.97 3.03
N LYS A 231 25.81 7.57 3.84
CA LYS A 231 26.71 8.62 3.37
C LYS A 231 27.74 8.08 2.35
N LYS A 232 28.26 8.95 1.50
CA LYS A 232 29.39 8.61 0.63
C LYS A 232 30.60 8.20 1.45
N LEU A 233 31.21 7.09 1.05
CA LEU A 233 32.44 6.59 1.67
C LEU A 233 33.66 7.18 0.99
N ALA A 234 34.76 7.37 1.75
CA ALA A 234 36.06 7.68 1.19
C ALA A 234 36.63 6.49 0.42
N PRO A 235 37.57 6.71 -0.52
CA PRO A 235 38.26 5.61 -1.18
C PRO A 235 38.86 4.64 -0.18
N GLY A 236 38.70 3.34 -0.40
CA GLY A 236 39.18 2.30 0.52
C GLY A 236 38.41 0.99 0.40
N SER A 237 38.85 -0.01 1.18
CA SER A 237 38.21 -1.32 1.28
C SER A 237 37.36 -1.39 2.53
N TYR A 238 36.14 -1.90 2.40
CA TYR A 238 35.14 -1.98 3.47
C TYR A 238 34.50 -3.37 3.48
N SER A 239 34.06 -3.79 4.67
CA SER A 239 33.14 -4.90 4.87
C SER A 239 31.77 -4.36 5.20
N VAL A 240 30.77 -4.80 4.44
CA VAL A 240 29.36 -4.42 4.60
C VAL A 240 28.63 -5.62 5.18
N VAL A 241 28.04 -5.46 6.37
CA VAL A 241 27.29 -6.52 7.06
C VAL A 241 25.85 -6.09 7.21
N ALA A 242 24.94 -6.76 6.50
CA ALA A 242 23.50 -6.58 6.64
C ALA A 242 22.98 -7.51 7.74
N MET A 243 22.14 -7.01 8.61
CA MET A 243 21.44 -7.77 9.65
C MET A 243 19.96 -7.49 9.54
N VAL A 244 19.16 -8.54 9.36
CA VAL A 244 17.72 -8.46 9.18
C VAL A 244 17.01 -9.23 10.27
N ASP A 245 16.10 -8.55 10.96
CA ASP A 245 15.09 -9.12 11.83
C ASP A 245 13.80 -9.26 11.01
N TYR A 246 13.31 -10.48 10.93
CA TYR A 246 12.07 -10.83 10.21
C TYR A 246 11.00 -11.41 11.15
N GLY A 247 11.21 -11.25 12.50
CA GLY A 247 10.32 -11.80 13.53
C GLY A 247 10.53 -13.28 13.81
N GLY A 248 11.58 -13.89 13.26
CA GLY A 248 11.96 -15.27 13.56
C GLY A 248 12.81 -15.40 14.84
N PRO A 249 13.22 -16.64 15.20
CA PRO A 249 13.96 -16.88 16.44
C PRO A 249 15.38 -16.29 16.44
N ASN A 250 15.95 -16.03 15.27
CA ASN A 250 17.29 -15.47 15.10
C ASN A 250 17.29 -14.42 13.98
N LEU A 251 18.17 -13.43 14.12
CA LEU A 251 18.48 -12.53 13.02
C LEU A 251 19.20 -13.30 11.90
N VAL A 252 18.96 -12.90 10.65
CA VAL A 252 19.78 -13.34 9.53
C VAL A 252 20.78 -12.27 9.14
N ALA A 253 21.99 -12.69 8.75
CA ALA A 253 23.05 -11.77 8.36
C ALA A 253 23.65 -12.16 7.02
N GLY A 254 24.00 -11.15 6.22
CA GLY A 254 24.76 -11.28 4.98
C GLY A 254 25.94 -10.32 4.98
N GLN A 255 27.02 -10.68 4.30
CA GLN A 255 28.23 -9.86 4.24
C GLN A 255 28.75 -9.76 2.81
N ALA A 256 29.22 -8.58 2.45
CA ALA A 256 30.00 -8.33 1.24
C ALA A 256 31.24 -7.50 1.53
N ASN A 257 32.30 -7.72 0.77
CA ASN A 257 33.47 -6.85 0.76
C ASN A 257 33.42 -5.95 -0.47
N ILE A 258 33.62 -4.67 -0.28
CA ILE A 258 33.56 -3.65 -1.35
C ILE A 258 34.84 -2.81 -1.36
N THR A 259 35.16 -2.29 -2.55
CA THR A 259 36.23 -1.29 -2.72
C THR A 259 35.63 -0.04 -3.35
N VAL A 260 35.74 1.06 -2.63
CA VAL A 260 35.36 2.41 -3.13
C VAL A 260 36.59 3.06 -3.74
N ARG A 261 36.44 3.58 -4.97
CA ARG A 261 37.51 4.22 -5.73
C ARG A 261 37.35 5.73 -5.78
#